data_0fcf9e7feb6ed461514ea48af143a0fe
#
_entry.id   0fcf9e7feb6ed461514ea48af143a0fe
#
_cell.length_a   1.000
_cell.length_b   1.000
_cell.length_c   1.000
_cell.angle_alpha   90.00
_cell.angle_beta   90.00
_cell.angle_gamma   90.00
#
_symmetry.space_group_name_H-M   'P 1'
#
loop_
_entity.id
_entity.type
_entity.pdbx_description
1 polymer ?
#
loop_
_entity_poly.entity_id
_entity_poly.type
_entity_poly.pdbx_seq_one_letter_code
_entity_poly.pdbx_strand_id
1 'polypeptide(L)'
;PRLYCFLDDRIQEARQEASSHSEYQRLIQNAANALKADLTAIGNPYSQINVIKRYVQSLYQAYYLTQQETYAKRLHELLQLLLNTPVSDAVLFADNFGSTNIAYCFLKPYDLLYKRLSSEERQSVENLLMRVLRFYYPQQQGTQENRIFDNHFWQQNLRVLFQATFLLYDNEALQDEVLPIMEYYYELWTARAPASGFNRDGMWANGTGYFNNNVYTLFYMPMLLSHITRKDFLLHPWYRNAGQALTFTCPPESRNIGFGDNSEKYTTSTYQYAAFADFLARETEDGYAGWYARQAAKTLVRDNDMRLYRMASNTLSYGTELPADCPK
;
A
#
# COMPACT_ATOMS: atom_id res chain seq x y z
N PRO A 1 11.74 3.67 -10.30
CA PRO A 1 10.88 2.84 -9.41
C PRO A 1 9.68 2.31 -10.19
N ARG A 2 9.34 1.04 -9.94
CA ARG A 2 8.29 0.32 -10.71
C ARG A 2 6.99 0.17 -9.91
N LEU A 3 7.09 0.18 -8.58
CA LEU A 3 5.95 -0.08 -7.71
C LEU A 3 4.83 0.95 -7.82
N TYR A 4 5.15 2.18 -8.21
CA TYR A 4 4.18 3.26 -8.40
C TYR A 4 4.21 3.80 -9.84
N CYS A 5 4.52 2.96 -10.84
CA CYS A 5 4.58 3.36 -12.25
C CYS A 5 3.27 3.97 -12.78
N PHE A 6 2.13 3.64 -12.17
CA PHE A 6 0.85 4.27 -12.47
C PHE A 6 0.77 5.76 -12.08
N LEU A 7 1.78 6.30 -11.38
CA LEU A 7 1.90 7.72 -11.04
C LEU A 7 2.86 8.48 -11.97
N ASP A 8 3.57 7.80 -12.86
CA ASP A 8 4.66 8.42 -13.65
C ASP A 8 4.21 9.64 -14.45
N ASP A 9 3.02 9.62 -15.01
CA ASP A 9 2.46 10.74 -15.78
C ASP A 9 2.06 11.94 -14.90
N ARG A 10 1.82 11.71 -13.60
CA ARG A 10 1.32 12.71 -12.64
C ARG A 10 2.41 13.26 -11.72
N ILE A 11 3.48 12.51 -11.51
CA ILE A 11 4.46 12.79 -10.45
C ILE A 11 5.29 14.07 -10.71
N GLN A 12 5.49 14.46 -11.97
CA GLN A 12 6.28 15.64 -12.31
C GLN A 12 5.59 16.92 -11.83
N GLU A 13 4.28 17.03 -12.03
CA GLU A 13 3.48 18.15 -11.54
C GLU A 13 3.47 18.16 -10.00
N ALA A 14 3.25 17.01 -9.39
CA ALA A 14 3.29 16.87 -7.93
C ALA A 14 4.62 17.32 -7.32
N ARG A 15 5.76 17.08 -7.99
CA ARG A 15 7.08 17.53 -7.53
C ARG A 15 7.21 19.04 -7.52
N GLN A 16 6.60 19.73 -8.47
CA GLN A 16 6.67 21.20 -8.56
C GLN A 16 5.84 21.87 -7.47
N GLU A 17 4.70 21.30 -7.12
CA GLU A 17 3.72 21.89 -6.21
C GLU A 17 3.68 21.22 -4.82
N ALA A 18 4.44 20.16 -4.61
CA ALA A 18 4.39 19.33 -3.40
C ALA A 18 4.52 20.13 -2.10
N SER A 19 5.37 21.17 -2.08
CA SER A 19 5.64 21.97 -0.88
C SER A 19 4.43 22.75 -0.37
N SER A 20 3.43 23.03 -1.20
CA SER A 20 2.18 23.69 -0.81
C SER A 20 1.16 22.75 -0.20
N HIS A 21 1.35 21.43 -0.30
CA HIS A 21 0.44 20.43 0.22
C HIS A 21 0.70 20.15 1.71
N SER A 22 -0.37 20.16 2.53
CA SER A 22 -0.24 19.92 3.98
C SER A 22 0.39 18.57 4.34
N GLU A 23 0.14 17.54 3.56
CA GLU A 23 0.74 16.21 3.74
C GLU A 23 2.24 16.18 3.44
N TYR A 24 2.73 17.08 2.57
CA TYR A 24 4.15 17.20 2.26
C TYR A 24 4.97 17.54 3.50
N GLN A 25 4.54 18.52 4.28
CA GLN A 25 5.25 18.93 5.49
C GLN A 25 5.45 17.76 6.45
N ARG A 26 4.40 16.95 6.62
CA ARG A 26 4.46 15.78 7.49
C ARG A 26 5.34 14.67 6.93
N LEU A 27 5.26 14.43 5.61
CA LEU A 27 6.13 13.46 4.93
C LEU A 27 7.60 13.82 5.13
N ILE A 28 7.97 15.07 4.90
CA ILE A 28 9.34 15.55 5.08
C ILE A 28 9.77 15.49 6.55
N GLN A 29 8.89 15.82 7.49
CA GLN A 29 9.20 15.69 8.93
C GLN A 29 9.46 14.22 9.31
N ASN A 30 8.67 13.28 8.83
CA ASN A 30 8.88 11.86 9.08
C ASN A 30 10.20 11.36 8.46
N ALA A 31 10.52 11.80 7.25
CA ALA A 31 11.79 11.49 6.60
C ALA A 31 12.98 12.11 7.36
N ALA A 32 12.85 13.35 7.85
CA ALA A 32 13.86 13.98 8.68
C ALA A 32 14.11 13.22 10.00
N ASN A 33 13.08 12.65 10.61
CA ASN A 33 13.22 11.79 11.78
C ASN A 33 14.01 10.51 11.43
N ALA A 34 13.73 9.91 10.28
CA ALA A 34 14.47 8.73 9.80
C ALA A 34 15.94 9.04 9.48
N LEU A 35 16.24 10.25 8.96
CA LEU A 35 17.63 10.71 8.77
C LEU A 35 18.40 10.84 10.07
N LYS A 36 17.74 11.32 11.15
CA LYS A 36 18.36 11.56 12.47
C LYS A 36 18.44 10.29 13.33
N ALA A 37 17.78 9.20 12.95
CA ALA A 37 17.79 7.97 13.72
C ALA A 37 19.22 7.41 13.85
N ASP A 38 19.62 7.03 15.05
CA ASP A 38 20.89 6.37 15.27
C ASP A 38 20.78 4.89 14.92
N LEU A 39 21.29 4.51 13.76
CA LEU A 39 21.26 3.11 13.29
C LEU A 39 22.23 2.22 14.08
N THR A 40 23.26 2.78 14.72
CA THR A 40 24.21 2.01 15.50
C THR A 40 23.61 1.54 16.83
N ALA A 41 22.60 2.25 17.32
CA ALA A 41 21.84 1.88 18.50
C ALA A 41 20.80 0.75 18.22
N ILE A 42 20.57 0.42 16.95
CA ILE A 42 19.68 -0.68 16.58
C ILE A 42 20.46 -2.00 16.71
N GLY A 43 20.16 -2.77 17.73
CA GLY A 43 20.76 -4.10 17.90
C GLY A 43 20.32 -5.08 16.81
N ASN A 44 19.30 -5.89 17.09
CA ASN A 44 18.71 -6.74 16.05
C ASN A 44 17.60 -5.96 15.29
N PRO A 45 17.79 -5.62 13.99
CA PRO A 45 16.82 -4.83 13.24
C PRO A 45 15.47 -5.53 13.07
N TYR A 46 15.45 -6.85 13.06
CA TYR A 46 14.22 -7.61 12.91
C TYR A 46 13.31 -7.54 14.14
N SER A 47 13.86 -7.35 15.33
CA SER A 47 13.07 -7.07 16.54
C SER A 47 12.42 -5.68 16.54
N GLN A 48 12.91 -4.77 15.70
CA GLN A 48 12.42 -3.40 15.53
C GLN A 48 11.82 -3.15 14.13
N ILE A 49 11.42 -4.22 13.44
CA ILE A 49 11.03 -4.14 12.02
C ILE A 49 9.90 -3.12 11.75
N ASN A 50 8.99 -2.93 12.69
CA ASN A 50 7.92 -1.94 12.55
C ASN A 50 8.45 -0.49 12.58
N VAL A 51 9.53 -0.22 13.31
CA VAL A 51 10.19 1.09 13.32
C VAL A 51 10.92 1.29 12.00
N ILE A 52 11.72 0.29 11.59
CA ILE A 52 12.47 0.32 10.33
C ILE A 52 11.52 0.49 9.14
N LYS A 53 10.40 -0.22 9.13
CA LYS A 53 9.37 -0.07 8.08
C LYS A 53 8.89 1.37 7.95
N ARG A 54 8.63 2.06 9.07
CA ARG A 54 8.23 3.48 9.04
C ARG A 54 9.32 4.37 8.46
N TYR A 55 10.58 4.12 8.79
CA TYR A 55 11.71 4.85 8.20
C TYR A 55 11.83 4.59 6.70
N VAL A 56 11.81 3.33 6.30
CA VAL A 56 11.84 2.92 4.89
C VAL A 56 10.71 3.58 4.10
N GLN A 57 9.48 3.53 4.61
CA GLN A 57 8.32 4.15 3.97
C GLN A 57 8.50 5.65 3.80
N SER A 58 8.90 6.35 4.87
CA SER A 58 9.05 7.80 4.85
C SER A 58 10.18 8.26 3.91
N LEU A 59 11.30 7.55 3.92
CA LEU A 59 12.44 7.85 3.05
C LEU A 59 12.13 7.53 1.58
N TYR A 60 11.47 6.40 1.32
CA TYR A 60 11.04 6.03 -0.02
C TYR A 60 10.13 7.11 -0.63
N GLN A 61 9.08 7.51 0.11
CA GLN A 61 8.13 8.52 -0.33
C GLN A 61 8.80 9.90 -0.52
N ALA A 62 9.67 10.29 0.42
CA ALA A 62 10.39 11.56 0.34
C ALA A 62 11.33 11.61 -0.87
N TYR A 63 12.09 10.54 -1.12
CA TYR A 63 12.94 10.47 -2.30
C TYR A 63 12.13 10.44 -3.60
N TYR A 64 11.08 9.61 -3.65
CA TYR A 64 10.22 9.51 -4.83
C TYR A 64 9.67 10.88 -5.24
N LEU A 65 9.28 11.70 -4.25
CA LEU A 65 8.70 13.02 -4.48
C LEU A 65 9.76 14.11 -4.73
N THR A 66 10.86 14.12 -3.95
CA THR A 66 11.82 15.25 -3.97
C THR A 66 13.09 14.99 -4.74
N GLN A 67 13.43 13.73 -4.97
CA GLN A 67 14.69 13.26 -5.56
C GLN A 67 15.95 13.70 -4.79
N GLN A 68 15.83 14.07 -3.52
CA GLN A 68 16.98 14.45 -2.70
C GLN A 68 17.81 13.23 -2.30
N GLU A 69 19.07 13.23 -2.68
CA GLU A 69 20.02 12.11 -2.51
C GLU A 69 20.22 11.67 -1.07
N THR A 70 20.05 12.56 -0.11
CA THR A 70 20.16 12.23 1.32
C THR A 70 19.17 11.13 1.74
N TYR A 71 17.96 11.13 1.17
CA TYR A 71 16.95 10.10 1.46
C TYR A 71 17.31 8.75 0.85
N ALA A 72 17.82 8.75 -0.38
CA ALA A 72 18.27 7.54 -1.05
C ALA A 72 19.46 6.90 -0.32
N LYS A 73 20.43 7.73 0.08
CA LYS A 73 21.59 7.28 0.86
C LYS A 73 21.15 6.63 2.18
N ARG A 74 20.26 7.28 2.92
CA ARG A 74 19.77 6.75 4.19
C ARG A 74 18.96 5.46 4.01
N LEU A 75 18.18 5.39 2.93
CA LEU A 75 17.43 4.18 2.59
C LEU A 75 18.38 3.01 2.28
N HIS A 76 19.51 3.27 1.62
CA HIS A 76 20.55 2.28 1.38
C HIS A 76 21.22 1.82 2.68
N GLU A 77 21.55 2.74 3.59
CA GLU A 77 22.10 2.41 4.92
C GLU A 77 21.16 1.47 5.71
N LEU A 78 19.86 1.72 5.67
CA LEU A 78 18.85 0.83 6.28
C LEU A 78 18.81 -0.54 5.61
N LEU A 79 18.90 -0.61 4.28
CA LEU A 79 18.97 -1.87 3.58
C LEU A 79 20.23 -2.64 3.95
N GLN A 80 21.39 -1.99 4.01
CA GLN A 80 22.65 -2.61 4.41
C GLN A 80 22.60 -3.14 5.85
N LEU A 81 21.97 -2.42 6.78
CA LEU A 81 21.74 -2.89 8.14
C LEU A 81 20.97 -4.21 8.16
N LEU A 82 19.93 -4.34 7.34
CA LEU A 82 19.14 -5.55 7.22
C LEU A 82 19.93 -6.68 6.53
N LEU A 83 20.65 -6.39 5.45
CA LEU A 83 21.44 -7.37 4.71
C LEU A 83 22.60 -7.93 5.55
N ASN A 84 23.22 -7.10 6.38
CA ASN A 84 24.34 -7.48 7.26
C ASN A 84 23.89 -8.25 8.51
N THR A 85 22.60 -8.35 8.75
CA THR A 85 22.03 -9.09 9.89
C THR A 85 21.31 -10.34 9.38
N PRO A 86 21.82 -11.55 9.63
CA PRO A 86 21.16 -12.77 9.22
C PRO A 86 19.78 -12.91 9.85
N VAL A 87 18.77 -13.28 9.04
CA VAL A 87 17.41 -13.59 9.51
C VAL A 87 17.15 -15.09 9.39
N SER A 88 16.84 -15.73 10.52
CA SER A 88 16.44 -17.13 10.54
C SER A 88 14.99 -17.31 10.08
N ASP A 89 14.63 -18.50 9.64
CA ASP A 89 13.25 -18.82 9.29
C ASP A 89 12.30 -18.67 10.48
N ALA A 90 12.76 -19.00 11.69
CA ALA A 90 11.96 -18.79 12.91
C ALA A 90 11.59 -17.32 13.15
N VAL A 91 12.43 -16.37 12.75
CA VAL A 91 12.15 -14.94 12.83
C VAL A 91 11.36 -14.46 11.62
N LEU A 92 11.81 -14.88 10.42
CA LEU A 92 11.19 -14.45 9.16
C LEU A 92 9.73 -14.92 9.04
N PHE A 93 9.40 -16.08 9.55
CA PHE A 93 8.08 -16.71 9.45
C PHE A 93 7.37 -16.84 10.81
N ALA A 94 7.75 -16.02 11.79
CA ALA A 94 7.11 -16.03 13.10
C ALA A 94 5.62 -15.69 13.03
N ASP A 95 5.27 -14.75 12.18
CA ASP A 95 3.89 -14.38 11.88
C ASP A 95 3.78 -13.70 10.50
N ASN A 96 2.56 -13.65 9.98
CA ASN A 96 2.28 -13.12 8.66
C ASN A 96 2.61 -11.62 8.52
N PHE A 97 2.29 -10.81 9.54
CA PHE A 97 2.59 -9.38 9.50
C PHE A 97 4.08 -9.09 9.62
N GLY A 98 4.79 -9.84 10.49
CA GLY A 98 6.24 -9.74 10.63
C GLY A 98 6.95 -10.06 9.33
N SER A 99 6.61 -11.18 8.70
CA SER A 99 7.14 -11.58 7.40
C SER A 99 6.97 -10.52 6.32
N THR A 100 5.74 -10.01 6.18
CA THR A 100 5.45 -9.01 5.16
C THR A 100 6.06 -7.65 5.47
N ASN A 101 6.22 -7.28 6.74
CA ASN A 101 6.94 -6.08 7.12
C ASN A 101 8.44 -6.19 6.81
N ILE A 102 9.03 -7.35 7.04
CA ILE A 102 10.41 -7.63 6.63
C ILE A 102 10.52 -7.52 5.11
N ALA A 103 9.71 -8.26 4.35
CA ALA A 103 9.73 -8.21 2.89
C ALA A 103 9.56 -6.78 2.35
N TYR A 104 8.66 -5.98 2.93
CA TYR A 104 8.46 -4.57 2.60
C TYR A 104 9.75 -3.75 2.74
N CYS A 105 10.52 -3.99 3.82
CA CYS A 105 11.77 -3.27 4.07
C CYS A 105 12.88 -3.63 3.08
N PHE A 106 12.79 -4.76 2.38
CA PHE A 106 13.70 -5.13 1.31
C PHE A 106 13.21 -4.66 -0.06
N LEU A 107 11.92 -4.87 -0.36
CA LEU A 107 11.39 -4.56 -1.69
C LEU A 107 11.36 -3.06 -2.02
N LYS A 108 11.10 -2.19 -1.02
CA LYS A 108 11.06 -0.74 -1.26
C LYS A 108 12.43 -0.16 -1.61
N PRO A 109 13.51 -0.43 -0.84
CA PRO A 109 14.84 -0.04 -1.27
C PRO A 109 15.26 -0.66 -2.60
N TYR A 110 14.95 -1.93 -2.84
CA TYR A 110 15.26 -2.61 -4.10
C TYR A 110 14.62 -1.90 -5.30
N ASP A 111 13.34 -1.56 -5.22
CA ASP A 111 12.63 -0.82 -6.27
C ASP A 111 13.29 0.53 -6.59
N LEU A 112 13.60 1.29 -5.53
CA LEU A 112 14.08 2.66 -5.67
C LEU A 112 15.56 2.75 -6.06
N LEU A 113 16.37 1.85 -5.49
CA LEU A 113 17.82 1.89 -5.58
C LEU A 113 18.41 0.88 -6.56
N TYR A 114 17.60 0.14 -7.31
CA TYR A 114 18.03 -1.00 -8.15
C TYR A 114 19.31 -0.74 -8.94
N LYS A 115 19.40 0.42 -9.59
CA LYS A 115 20.57 0.79 -10.42
C LYS A 115 21.81 1.16 -9.60
N ARG A 116 21.68 1.33 -8.28
CA ARG A 116 22.76 1.71 -7.35
C ARG A 116 23.25 0.55 -6.50
N LEU A 117 22.44 -0.50 -6.39
CA LEU A 117 22.79 -1.69 -5.63
C LEU A 117 23.87 -2.50 -6.37
N SER A 118 24.80 -3.06 -5.62
CA SER A 118 25.73 -4.04 -6.15
C SER A 118 25.00 -5.32 -6.59
N SER A 119 25.67 -6.17 -7.36
CA SER A 119 25.10 -7.47 -7.76
C SER A 119 24.83 -8.36 -6.54
N GLU A 120 25.69 -8.32 -5.53
CA GLU A 120 25.57 -9.08 -4.29
C GLU A 120 24.39 -8.58 -3.45
N GLU A 121 24.20 -7.27 -3.35
CA GLU A 121 23.07 -6.69 -2.64
C GLU A 121 21.74 -7.05 -3.34
N ARG A 122 21.67 -6.93 -4.66
CA ARG A 122 20.50 -7.34 -5.43
C ARG A 122 20.17 -8.80 -5.21
N GLN A 123 21.15 -9.68 -5.38
CA GLN A 123 20.98 -11.13 -5.18
C GLN A 123 20.50 -11.45 -3.75
N SER A 124 21.02 -10.77 -2.75
CA SER A 124 20.62 -10.97 -1.35
C SER A 124 19.17 -10.56 -1.10
N VAL A 125 18.73 -9.44 -1.70
CA VAL A 125 17.31 -9.01 -1.64
C VAL A 125 16.43 -10.02 -2.37
N GLU A 126 16.79 -10.41 -3.58
CA GLU A 126 16.04 -11.38 -4.40
C GLU A 126 15.90 -12.73 -3.66
N ASN A 127 16.96 -13.22 -3.05
CA ASN A 127 16.93 -14.45 -2.25
C ASN A 127 15.96 -14.34 -1.06
N LEU A 128 15.94 -13.20 -0.34
CA LEU A 128 15.01 -13.02 0.75
C LEU A 128 13.56 -12.96 0.25
N LEU A 129 13.28 -12.19 -0.80
CA LEU A 129 11.95 -12.10 -1.36
C LEU A 129 11.46 -13.45 -1.88
N MET A 130 12.32 -14.23 -2.53
CA MET A 130 11.98 -15.59 -2.97
C MET A 130 11.72 -16.54 -1.80
N ARG A 131 12.48 -16.45 -0.68
CA ARG A 131 12.17 -17.23 0.54
C ARG A 131 10.75 -16.95 1.02
N VAL A 132 10.35 -15.68 1.07
CA VAL A 132 9.01 -15.27 1.50
C VAL A 132 7.93 -15.76 0.52
N LEU A 133 8.15 -15.61 -0.79
CA LEU A 133 7.23 -16.10 -1.82
C LEU A 133 7.04 -17.62 -1.75
N ARG A 134 8.13 -18.39 -1.68
CA ARG A 134 8.10 -19.86 -1.59
C ARG A 134 7.39 -20.36 -0.34
N PHE A 135 7.45 -19.61 0.75
CA PHE A 135 6.74 -19.96 1.98
C PHE A 135 5.24 -19.72 1.91
N TYR A 136 4.84 -18.54 1.41
CA TYR A 136 3.41 -18.14 1.45
C TYR A 136 2.61 -18.56 0.22
N TYR A 137 3.20 -18.61 -0.95
CA TYR A 137 2.48 -18.94 -2.18
C TYR A 137 1.73 -20.29 -2.09
N PRO A 138 2.35 -21.40 -1.65
CA PRO A 138 1.63 -22.65 -1.49
C PRO A 138 0.52 -22.61 -0.44
N GLN A 139 0.67 -21.77 0.61
CA GLN A 139 -0.32 -21.65 1.66
C GLN A 139 -1.56 -20.87 1.24
N GLN A 140 -1.44 -19.99 0.25
CA GLN A 140 -2.56 -19.20 -0.27
C GLN A 140 -3.45 -20.02 -1.20
N GLN A 141 -2.96 -21.12 -1.73
CA GLN A 141 -3.72 -22.03 -2.58
C GLN A 141 -4.66 -22.92 -1.76
N GLY A 142 -5.67 -23.47 -2.40
CA GLY A 142 -6.62 -24.39 -1.74
C GLY A 142 -7.65 -23.67 -0.87
N THR A 143 -7.89 -24.16 0.32
CA THR A 143 -8.96 -23.66 1.20
C THR A 143 -8.75 -22.23 1.70
N GLN A 144 -7.52 -21.77 1.81
CA GLN A 144 -7.21 -20.40 2.25
C GLN A 144 -7.55 -19.37 1.19
N GLU A 145 -7.52 -19.75 -0.08
CA GLU A 145 -7.82 -18.88 -1.20
C GLU A 145 -9.18 -18.21 -1.11
N ASN A 146 -10.20 -18.94 -0.66
CA ASN A 146 -11.55 -18.42 -0.49
C ASN A 146 -11.65 -17.36 0.61
N ARG A 147 -10.64 -17.25 1.49
CA ARG A 147 -10.61 -16.32 2.63
C ARG A 147 -9.69 -15.14 2.41
N ILE A 148 -8.94 -15.08 1.33
CA ILE A 148 -7.94 -14.03 1.11
C ILE A 148 -8.58 -12.64 1.14
N PHE A 149 -9.77 -12.50 0.58
CA PHE A 149 -10.49 -11.23 0.53
C PHE A 149 -11.33 -10.96 1.78
N ASP A 150 -11.66 -11.98 2.56
CA ASP A 150 -12.41 -11.85 3.82
C ASP A 150 -11.51 -11.70 5.04
N ASN A 151 -10.19 -11.81 4.87
CA ASN A 151 -9.29 -11.86 6.00
C ASN A 151 -8.19 -10.81 5.87
N HIS A 152 -8.17 -9.85 6.80
CA HIS A 152 -7.20 -8.76 6.83
C HIS A 152 -5.73 -9.23 6.91
N PHE A 153 -5.46 -10.40 7.47
CA PHE A 153 -4.11 -10.99 7.47
C PHE A 153 -3.59 -11.20 6.05
N TRP A 154 -4.44 -11.72 5.17
CA TRP A 154 -4.07 -12.02 3.80
C TRP A 154 -4.02 -10.77 2.90
N GLN A 155 -4.72 -9.70 3.23
CA GLN A 155 -4.73 -8.49 2.42
C GLN A 155 -3.37 -7.79 2.38
N GLN A 156 -2.69 -7.66 3.51
CA GLN A 156 -1.32 -7.14 3.53
C GLN A 156 -0.36 -8.10 2.84
N ASN A 157 -0.50 -9.40 3.10
CA ASN A 157 0.29 -10.44 2.49
C ASN A 157 0.14 -10.41 0.96
N LEU A 158 -1.09 -10.45 0.44
CA LEU A 158 -1.38 -10.35 -0.99
C LEU A 158 -0.67 -9.15 -1.64
N ARG A 159 -0.85 -7.96 -1.08
CA ARG A 159 -0.25 -6.73 -1.65
C ARG A 159 1.28 -6.78 -1.67
N VAL A 160 1.91 -7.17 -0.57
CA VAL A 160 3.37 -7.20 -0.46
C VAL A 160 3.97 -8.29 -1.34
N LEU A 161 3.37 -9.47 -1.38
CA LEU A 161 3.85 -10.56 -2.23
C LEU A 161 3.64 -10.27 -3.72
N PHE A 162 2.54 -9.64 -4.09
CA PHE A 162 2.34 -9.17 -5.46
C PHE A 162 3.43 -8.15 -5.86
N GLN A 163 3.75 -7.19 -4.98
CA GLN A 163 4.83 -6.24 -5.21
C GLN A 163 6.19 -6.94 -5.39
N ALA A 164 6.50 -7.92 -4.55
CA ALA A 164 7.73 -8.70 -4.68
C ALA A 164 7.80 -9.44 -6.01
N THR A 165 6.72 -10.14 -6.38
CA THR A 165 6.61 -10.88 -7.64
C THR A 165 6.77 -9.94 -8.84
N PHE A 166 6.12 -8.77 -8.80
CA PHE A 166 6.21 -7.77 -9.85
C PHE A 166 7.62 -7.21 -10.03
N LEU A 167 8.38 -7.02 -8.94
CA LEU A 167 9.76 -6.56 -9.01
C LEU A 167 10.71 -7.63 -9.54
N LEU A 168 10.45 -8.90 -9.26
CA LEU A 168 11.29 -10.03 -9.66
C LEU A 168 10.96 -10.56 -11.07
N TYR A 169 9.86 -10.12 -11.67
CA TYR A 169 9.35 -10.64 -12.94
C TYR A 169 10.35 -10.54 -14.09
N ASP A 170 11.17 -9.49 -14.15
CA ASP A 170 12.18 -9.30 -15.21
C ASP A 170 13.52 -9.99 -14.91
N ASN A 171 13.65 -10.71 -13.81
CA ASN A 171 14.85 -11.46 -13.50
C ASN A 171 14.81 -12.80 -14.23
N GLU A 172 15.56 -12.92 -15.33
CA GLU A 172 15.59 -14.12 -16.18
C GLU A 172 15.91 -15.39 -15.39
N ALA A 173 16.76 -15.31 -14.36
CA ALA A 173 17.13 -16.46 -13.54
C ALA A 173 15.98 -16.95 -12.63
N LEU A 174 14.99 -16.13 -12.37
CA LEU A 174 13.85 -16.42 -11.49
C LEU A 174 12.53 -16.55 -12.27
N GLN A 175 12.53 -16.28 -13.57
CA GLN A 175 11.31 -16.12 -14.37
C GLN A 175 10.43 -17.37 -14.34
N ASP A 176 11.01 -18.57 -14.47
CA ASP A 176 10.26 -19.83 -14.46
C ASP A 176 9.49 -20.07 -13.16
N GLU A 177 9.99 -19.52 -12.04
CA GLU A 177 9.35 -19.64 -10.74
C GLU A 177 8.41 -18.45 -10.45
N VAL A 178 8.78 -17.24 -10.86
CA VAL A 178 8.05 -16.03 -10.56
C VAL A 178 6.82 -15.87 -11.45
N LEU A 179 6.88 -16.27 -12.72
CA LEU A 179 5.77 -16.13 -13.67
C LEU A 179 4.50 -16.86 -13.21
N PRO A 180 4.53 -18.12 -12.79
CA PRO A 180 3.33 -18.80 -12.27
C PRO A 180 2.74 -18.12 -11.03
N ILE A 181 3.59 -17.55 -10.16
CA ILE A 181 3.14 -16.82 -8.98
C ILE A 181 2.46 -15.51 -9.40
N MET A 182 3.01 -14.81 -10.38
CA MET A 182 2.42 -13.58 -10.91
C MET A 182 1.05 -13.84 -11.56
N GLU A 183 0.95 -14.89 -12.37
CA GLU A 183 -0.30 -15.31 -12.98
C GLU A 183 -1.35 -15.67 -11.94
N TYR A 184 -0.97 -16.41 -10.91
CA TYR A 184 -1.86 -16.75 -9.79
C TYR A 184 -2.39 -15.52 -9.08
N TYR A 185 -1.56 -14.53 -8.75
CA TYR A 185 -2.02 -13.31 -8.10
C TYR A 185 -2.91 -12.46 -9.01
N TYR A 186 -2.62 -12.45 -10.31
CA TYR A 186 -3.48 -11.80 -11.29
C TYR A 186 -4.86 -12.46 -11.34
N GLU A 187 -4.92 -13.78 -11.46
CA GLU A 187 -6.17 -14.53 -11.47
C GLU A 187 -6.94 -14.40 -10.15
N LEU A 188 -6.22 -14.44 -9.02
CA LEU A 188 -6.81 -14.26 -7.70
C LEU A 188 -7.56 -12.94 -7.61
N TRP A 189 -6.96 -11.86 -8.09
CA TRP A 189 -7.58 -10.54 -8.10
C TRP A 189 -8.71 -10.42 -9.13
N THR A 190 -8.52 -10.89 -10.33
CA THR A 190 -9.44 -10.65 -11.45
C THR A 190 -10.64 -11.59 -11.50
N ALA A 191 -10.45 -12.85 -11.11
CA ALA A 191 -11.46 -13.88 -11.23
C ALA A 191 -12.10 -14.29 -9.90
N ARG A 192 -11.31 -14.30 -8.81
CA ARG A 192 -11.75 -14.87 -7.52
C ARG A 192 -12.14 -13.81 -6.51
N ALA A 193 -11.51 -12.64 -6.50
CA ALA A 193 -11.89 -11.52 -5.66
C ALA A 193 -13.35 -11.09 -5.84
N PRO A 194 -13.84 -10.92 -7.08
CA PRO A 194 -15.24 -10.57 -7.31
C PRO A 194 -16.24 -11.58 -6.76
N ALA A 195 -15.86 -12.86 -6.70
CA ALA A 195 -16.73 -13.91 -6.19
C ALA A 195 -16.79 -13.98 -4.67
N SER A 196 -15.69 -13.61 -3.98
CA SER A 196 -15.56 -13.81 -2.53
C SER A 196 -15.59 -12.53 -1.69
N GLY A 197 -15.18 -11.39 -2.23
CA GLY A 197 -15.04 -10.15 -1.46
C GLY A 197 -15.68 -8.92 -2.08
N PHE A 198 -15.84 -8.90 -3.39
CA PHE A 198 -16.41 -7.77 -4.11
C PHE A 198 -17.87 -8.02 -4.51
N ASN A 199 -18.79 -7.79 -3.59
CA ASN A 199 -20.19 -7.72 -3.94
C ASN A 199 -20.50 -6.43 -4.74
N ARG A 200 -21.69 -6.33 -5.32
CA ARG A 200 -22.04 -5.21 -6.18
C ARG A 200 -22.42 -3.94 -5.45
N ASP A 201 -22.67 -4.02 -4.14
CA ASP A 201 -23.14 -2.89 -3.34
C ASP A 201 -22.03 -2.00 -2.77
N GLY A 202 -20.78 -2.35 -3.01
CA GLY A 202 -19.61 -1.59 -2.54
C GLY A 202 -19.24 -1.84 -1.08
N MET A 203 -19.92 -2.77 -0.40
CA MET A 203 -19.61 -3.15 0.98
C MET A 203 -18.41 -4.09 1.04
N TRP A 204 -17.66 -4.00 2.14
CA TRP A 204 -16.55 -4.91 2.38
C TRP A 204 -16.96 -6.05 3.32
N ALA A 205 -16.83 -7.29 2.86
CA ALA A 205 -17.33 -8.46 3.58
C ALA A 205 -16.71 -8.66 4.97
N ASN A 206 -15.45 -8.29 5.14
CA ASN A 206 -14.71 -8.40 6.43
C ASN A 206 -15.13 -7.34 7.47
N GLY A 207 -16.08 -6.49 7.15
CA GLY A 207 -16.65 -5.51 8.08
C GLY A 207 -15.91 -4.16 8.10
N THR A 208 -16.54 -3.23 8.81
CA THR A 208 -16.12 -1.81 8.82
C THR A 208 -14.80 -1.58 9.55
N GLY A 209 -14.49 -2.33 10.60
CA GLY A 209 -13.23 -2.20 11.32
C GLY A 209 -12.02 -2.57 10.47
N TYR A 210 -12.05 -3.73 9.84
CA TYR A 210 -10.95 -4.21 8.99
C TYR A 210 -10.91 -3.58 7.61
N PHE A 211 -11.99 -2.99 7.12
CA PHE A 211 -11.96 -2.19 5.90
C PHE A 211 -10.84 -1.14 5.94
N ASN A 212 -10.66 -0.52 7.10
CA ASN A 212 -9.62 0.47 7.34
C ASN A 212 -8.18 -0.03 7.04
N ASN A 213 -7.92 -1.32 7.24
CA ASN A 213 -6.64 -1.94 6.92
C ASN A 213 -6.54 -2.40 5.46
N ASN A 214 -7.69 -2.73 4.87
CA ASN A 214 -7.77 -3.30 3.53
C ASN A 214 -7.75 -2.25 2.42
N VAL A 215 -8.08 -1.00 2.72
CA VAL A 215 -8.12 0.10 1.74
C VAL A 215 -6.84 0.25 0.93
N TYR A 216 -5.69 -0.05 1.51
CA TYR A 216 -4.41 0.01 0.80
C TYR A 216 -4.33 -0.99 -0.35
N THR A 217 -4.81 -2.21 -0.13
CA THR A 217 -4.85 -3.25 -1.17
C THR A 217 -5.92 -2.92 -2.21
N LEU A 218 -7.09 -2.45 -1.75
CA LEU A 218 -8.20 -2.04 -2.61
C LEU A 218 -7.86 -0.83 -3.50
N PHE A 219 -6.95 0.01 -3.06
CA PHE A 219 -6.38 1.09 -3.86
C PHE A 219 -5.28 0.58 -4.79
N TYR A 220 -4.26 -0.07 -4.23
CA TYR A 220 -3.00 -0.34 -4.92
C TYR A 220 -3.14 -1.35 -6.06
N MET A 221 -3.84 -2.47 -5.79
CA MET A 221 -3.97 -3.56 -6.76
C MET A 221 -4.66 -3.13 -8.06
N PRO A 222 -5.85 -2.52 -8.03
CA PRO A 222 -6.49 -2.11 -9.26
C PRO A 222 -5.72 -1.02 -10.01
N MET A 223 -5.07 -0.09 -9.30
CA MET A 223 -4.25 0.95 -9.95
C MET A 223 -3.07 0.36 -10.70
N LEU A 224 -2.31 -0.52 -10.06
CA LEU A 224 -1.17 -1.16 -10.72
C LEU A 224 -1.63 -2.08 -11.86
N LEU A 225 -2.62 -2.94 -11.62
CA LEU A 225 -3.13 -3.86 -12.64
C LEU A 225 -3.73 -3.11 -13.84
N SER A 226 -4.47 -2.02 -13.61
CA SER A 226 -5.00 -1.20 -14.70
C SER A 226 -3.88 -0.61 -15.54
N HIS A 227 -2.81 -0.12 -14.89
CA HIS A 227 -1.67 0.45 -15.59
C HIS A 227 -0.93 -0.57 -16.46
N ILE A 228 -0.57 -1.74 -15.90
CA ILE A 228 0.23 -2.74 -16.61
C ILE A 228 -0.56 -3.51 -17.68
N THR A 229 -1.87 -3.72 -17.49
CA THR A 229 -2.70 -4.49 -18.41
C THR A 229 -3.44 -3.63 -19.43
N ARG A 230 -3.49 -2.31 -19.22
CA ARG A 230 -4.32 -1.36 -20.00
C ARG A 230 -5.81 -1.67 -19.94
N LYS A 231 -6.27 -2.30 -18.87
CA LYS A 231 -7.69 -2.56 -18.59
C LYS A 231 -8.07 -1.83 -17.31
N ASP A 232 -9.23 -1.19 -17.32
CA ASP A 232 -9.70 -0.46 -16.15
C ASP A 232 -10.40 -1.41 -15.15
N PHE A 233 -9.71 -1.74 -14.08
CA PHE A 233 -10.23 -2.59 -13.00
C PHE A 233 -11.20 -1.85 -12.07
N LEU A 234 -11.28 -0.52 -12.16
CA LEU A 234 -12.22 0.28 -11.37
C LEU A 234 -13.63 0.33 -11.97
N LEU A 235 -13.81 -0.24 -13.18
CA LEU A 235 -15.14 -0.42 -13.76
C LEU A 235 -16.00 -1.46 -13.03
N HIS A 236 -15.41 -2.26 -12.14
CA HIS A 236 -16.17 -3.23 -11.37
C HIS A 236 -17.23 -2.51 -10.51
N PRO A 237 -18.50 -3.00 -10.47
CA PRO A 237 -19.60 -2.34 -9.74
C PRO A 237 -19.30 -2.03 -8.27
N TRP A 238 -18.49 -2.84 -7.62
CA TRP A 238 -18.05 -2.59 -6.24
C TRP A 238 -17.41 -1.20 -6.09
N TYR A 239 -16.46 -0.84 -6.96
CA TYR A 239 -15.78 0.46 -6.90
C TYR A 239 -16.74 1.62 -7.17
N ARG A 240 -17.68 1.44 -8.08
CA ARG A 240 -18.68 2.48 -8.41
C ARG A 240 -19.68 2.73 -7.29
N ASN A 241 -19.91 1.76 -6.41
CA ASN A 241 -20.85 1.85 -5.30
C ASN A 241 -20.15 2.05 -3.94
N ALA A 242 -18.83 1.90 -3.88
CA ALA A 242 -18.07 1.93 -2.62
C ALA A 242 -18.16 3.29 -1.91
N GLY A 243 -18.21 4.40 -2.64
CA GLY A 243 -18.38 5.73 -2.06
C GLY A 243 -19.72 5.90 -1.36
N GLN A 244 -20.79 5.41 -1.98
CA GLN A 244 -22.12 5.41 -1.37
C GLN A 244 -22.17 4.49 -0.15
N ALA A 245 -21.65 3.25 -0.28
CA ALA A 245 -21.58 2.30 0.82
C ALA A 245 -20.80 2.87 2.02
N LEU A 246 -19.67 3.51 1.77
CA LEU A 246 -18.86 4.17 2.80
C LEU A 246 -19.64 5.31 3.48
N THR A 247 -20.34 6.11 2.73
CA THR A 247 -21.12 7.24 3.23
C THR A 247 -22.22 6.81 4.21
N PHE A 248 -22.90 5.70 3.91
CA PHE A 248 -23.99 5.22 4.75
C PHE A 248 -23.54 4.31 5.90
N THR A 249 -22.43 3.63 5.77
CA THR A 249 -21.94 2.71 6.81
C THR A 249 -21.00 3.35 7.82
N CYS A 250 -20.28 4.39 7.41
CA CYS A 250 -19.31 5.09 8.25
C CYS A 250 -19.31 6.60 7.96
N PRO A 251 -20.44 7.31 8.20
CA PRO A 251 -20.52 8.72 7.90
C PRO A 251 -19.39 9.54 8.53
N PRO A 252 -18.91 10.61 7.86
CA PRO A 252 -17.91 11.49 8.44
C PRO A 252 -18.36 12.04 9.80
N GLU A 253 -17.43 12.13 10.74
CA GLU A 253 -17.64 12.66 12.10
C GLU A 253 -18.62 11.85 12.97
N SER A 254 -19.17 10.74 12.45
CA SER A 254 -20.02 9.85 13.23
C SER A 254 -19.22 8.77 13.96
N ARG A 255 -19.78 8.28 15.05
CA ARG A 255 -19.32 7.01 15.64
C ARG A 255 -19.85 5.87 14.80
N ASN A 256 -18.95 5.04 14.32
CA ASN A 256 -19.33 3.88 13.55
C ASN A 256 -19.88 2.79 14.48
N ILE A 257 -21.14 2.42 14.26
CA ILE A 257 -21.68 1.15 14.75
C ILE A 257 -21.43 0.15 13.61
N GLY A 258 -20.20 -0.37 13.56
CA GLY A 258 -19.82 -1.26 12.49
C GLY A 258 -20.40 -2.65 12.59
N PHE A 259 -20.08 -3.44 11.61
CA PHE A 259 -20.30 -4.87 11.56
C PHE A 259 -18.98 -5.60 11.27
N GLY A 260 -18.97 -6.90 11.49
CA GLY A 260 -17.78 -7.72 11.30
C GLY A 260 -16.79 -7.62 12.45
N ASP A 261 -15.71 -8.37 12.33
CA ASP A 261 -14.67 -8.46 13.36
C ASP A 261 -13.96 -7.12 13.55
N ASN A 262 -13.51 -6.83 14.78
CA ASN A 262 -12.87 -5.58 15.19
C ASN A 262 -13.74 -4.30 15.04
N SER A 263 -15.05 -4.46 14.99
CA SER A 263 -16.01 -3.35 14.92
C SER A 263 -16.73 -3.09 16.24
N GLU A 264 -16.37 -3.78 17.32
CA GLU A 264 -16.94 -3.63 18.65
C GLU A 264 -16.58 -2.29 19.30
N LYS A 265 -15.53 -1.65 18.80
CA LYS A 265 -15.12 -0.32 19.24
C LYS A 265 -15.73 0.72 18.30
N TYR A 266 -16.46 1.67 18.87
CA TYR A 266 -16.91 2.84 18.12
C TYR A 266 -15.70 3.57 17.52
N THR A 267 -15.55 3.50 16.23
CA THR A 267 -14.52 4.23 15.50
C THR A 267 -15.15 5.41 14.78
N THR A 268 -14.55 6.57 14.90
CA THR A 268 -14.83 7.67 13.98
C THR A 268 -14.26 7.32 12.61
N SER A 269 -14.81 7.89 11.54
CA SER A 269 -14.25 7.76 10.21
C SER A 269 -12.77 8.15 10.23
N THR A 270 -11.92 7.29 9.67
CA THR A 270 -10.49 7.45 9.73
C THR A 270 -9.96 8.19 8.51
N TYR A 271 -8.73 8.69 8.59
CA TYR A 271 -8.06 9.29 7.44
C TYR A 271 -7.89 8.30 6.28
N GLN A 272 -7.83 6.98 6.54
CA GLN A 272 -7.80 5.98 5.49
C GLN A 272 -9.09 5.98 4.67
N TYR A 273 -10.24 6.12 5.32
CA TYR A 273 -11.52 6.25 4.62
C TYR A 273 -11.57 7.52 3.78
N ALA A 274 -11.10 8.64 4.33
CA ALA A 274 -11.03 9.89 3.60
C ALA A 274 -10.11 9.80 2.37
N ALA A 275 -8.95 9.18 2.53
CA ALA A 275 -8.02 8.97 1.42
C ALA A 275 -8.57 8.02 0.35
N PHE A 276 -9.28 6.97 0.78
CA PHE A 276 -9.92 6.04 -0.14
C PHE A 276 -11.11 6.67 -0.86
N ALA A 277 -11.91 7.48 -0.18
CA ALA A 277 -12.98 8.25 -0.80
C ALA A 277 -12.44 9.27 -1.82
N ASP A 278 -11.33 9.95 -1.51
CA ASP A 278 -10.65 10.84 -2.46
C ASP A 278 -10.21 10.09 -3.73
N PHE A 279 -9.62 8.92 -3.56
CA PHE A 279 -9.26 8.03 -4.65
C PHE A 279 -10.46 7.61 -5.50
N LEU A 280 -11.55 7.14 -4.88
CA LEU A 280 -12.77 6.75 -5.59
C LEU A 280 -13.36 7.93 -6.37
N ALA A 281 -13.45 9.11 -5.75
CA ALA A 281 -13.99 10.29 -6.40
C ALA A 281 -13.21 10.69 -7.66
N ARG A 282 -11.88 10.56 -7.62
CA ARG A 282 -11.03 10.92 -8.76
C ARG A 282 -11.03 9.89 -9.88
N GLU A 283 -10.97 8.61 -9.53
CA GLU A 283 -10.82 7.56 -10.52
C GLU A 283 -12.16 7.01 -11.04
N THR A 284 -13.27 7.21 -10.31
CA THR A 284 -14.60 6.72 -10.69
C THR A 284 -15.65 7.83 -10.86
N GLU A 285 -15.25 9.10 -10.65
CA GLU A 285 -16.15 10.26 -10.71
C GLU A 285 -17.34 10.15 -9.72
N ASP A 286 -17.14 9.49 -8.59
CA ASP A 286 -18.16 9.23 -7.58
C ASP A 286 -18.41 10.48 -6.72
N GLY A 287 -19.59 11.09 -6.88
CA GLY A 287 -20.01 12.29 -6.14
C GLY A 287 -20.18 12.05 -4.64
N TYR A 288 -20.65 10.87 -4.20
CA TYR A 288 -20.75 10.53 -2.77
C TYR A 288 -19.37 10.41 -2.14
N ALA A 289 -18.43 9.75 -2.83
CA ALA A 289 -17.05 9.67 -2.38
C ALA A 289 -16.40 11.06 -2.31
N GLY A 290 -16.64 11.93 -3.28
CA GLY A 290 -16.16 13.32 -3.28
C GLY A 290 -16.71 14.13 -2.10
N TRP A 291 -18.01 14.02 -1.81
CA TRP A 291 -18.61 14.64 -0.64
C TRP A 291 -17.97 14.11 0.65
N TYR A 292 -17.82 12.78 0.77
CA TYR A 292 -17.18 12.13 1.92
C TYR A 292 -15.76 12.63 2.16
N ALA A 293 -14.94 12.66 1.11
CA ALA A 293 -13.57 13.13 1.18
C ALA A 293 -13.47 14.57 1.68
N ARG A 294 -14.35 15.46 1.21
CA ARG A 294 -14.40 16.86 1.66
C ARG A 294 -14.76 16.98 3.14
N GLN A 295 -15.75 16.24 3.60
CA GLN A 295 -16.16 16.28 5.01
C GLN A 295 -15.09 15.70 5.93
N ALA A 296 -14.47 14.60 5.54
CA ALA A 296 -13.44 13.92 6.31
C ALA A 296 -12.05 14.60 6.23
N ALA A 297 -11.79 15.46 5.24
CA ALA A 297 -10.50 16.12 5.03
C ALA A 297 -10.01 16.92 6.24
N LYS A 298 -10.90 17.40 7.08
CA LYS A 298 -10.58 18.19 8.28
C LYS A 298 -9.78 17.42 9.34
N THR A 299 -9.74 16.10 9.25
CA THR A 299 -9.13 15.21 10.27
C THR A 299 -7.87 14.49 9.79
N LEU A 300 -7.37 14.79 8.61
CA LEU A 300 -6.28 14.03 7.97
C LEU A 300 -4.92 14.28 8.58
N VAL A 301 -4.32 13.26 9.16
CA VAL A 301 -3.07 13.46 9.90
C VAL A 301 -2.05 12.32 9.83
N ARG A 302 -2.27 11.20 9.14
CA ARG A 302 -1.31 10.07 9.23
C ARG A 302 -0.71 9.65 7.89
N ASP A 303 0.49 9.07 7.98
CA ASP A 303 1.24 8.53 6.85
C ASP A 303 0.61 7.24 6.33
N ASN A 304 0.40 7.15 5.02
CA ASN A 304 -0.09 5.95 4.37
C ASN A 304 0.41 5.82 2.93
N ASP A 305 0.26 4.64 2.34
CA ASP A 305 0.70 4.37 0.97
C ASP A 305 -0.07 5.17 -0.09
N MET A 306 -1.25 5.69 0.23
CA MET A 306 -2.04 6.54 -0.67
C MET A 306 -1.55 8.00 -0.73
N ARG A 307 -0.63 8.39 0.15
CA ARG A 307 -0.12 9.77 0.19
C ARG A 307 0.53 10.19 -1.12
N LEU A 308 1.38 9.33 -1.70
CA LEU A 308 2.00 9.62 -2.98
C LEU A 308 0.97 9.79 -4.09
N TYR A 309 -0.04 8.95 -4.14
CA TYR A 309 -1.14 9.07 -5.08
C TYR A 309 -1.86 10.40 -4.93
N ARG A 310 -2.20 10.78 -3.73
CA ARG A 310 -2.93 12.02 -3.45
C ARG A 310 -2.13 13.25 -3.88
N MET A 311 -0.84 13.31 -3.58
CA MET A 311 0.02 14.40 -4.02
C MET A 311 0.21 14.37 -5.55
N ALA A 312 0.41 13.20 -6.16
CA ALA A 312 0.56 13.06 -7.59
C ALA A 312 -0.73 13.31 -8.39
N SER A 313 -1.88 13.26 -7.75
CA SER A 313 -3.18 13.54 -8.37
C SER A 313 -3.62 14.99 -8.20
N ASN A 314 -2.70 15.88 -7.84
CA ASN A 314 -2.93 17.31 -7.60
C ASN A 314 -4.08 17.56 -6.62
N THR A 315 -4.02 16.91 -5.47
CA THR A 315 -5.06 17.01 -4.43
C THR A 315 -4.85 18.20 -3.49
N LEU A 316 -4.10 19.20 -3.95
CA LEU A 316 -3.72 20.38 -3.15
C LEU A 316 -4.91 21.14 -2.62
N SER A 317 -5.99 21.19 -3.37
CA SER A 317 -7.23 21.85 -3.02
C SER A 317 -8.19 20.99 -2.19
N TYR A 318 -7.82 19.80 -1.81
CA TYR A 318 -8.61 18.89 -0.97
C TYR A 318 -10.08 18.78 -1.38
N GLY A 319 -10.30 18.37 -2.59
CA GLY A 319 -11.64 18.05 -3.06
C GLY A 319 -12.47 19.23 -3.52
N THR A 320 -11.93 20.44 -3.65
CA THR A 320 -12.69 21.54 -4.28
C THR A 320 -13.03 21.24 -5.74
N GLU A 321 -12.20 20.45 -6.41
CA GLU A 321 -12.40 20.02 -7.81
C GLU A 321 -13.05 18.63 -7.94
N LEU A 322 -13.29 17.94 -6.82
CA LEU A 322 -13.95 16.64 -6.85
C LEU A 322 -15.44 16.78 -7.11
N PRO A 323 -16.05 15.90 -7.90
CA PRO A 323 -17.49 15.79 -7.95
C PRO A 323 -18.01 15.56 -6.53
N ALA A 324 -19.10 16.18 -6.16
CA ALA A 324 -19.65 16.02 -4.83
C ALA A 324 -21.16 16.12 -4.83
N ASP A 325 -21.79 14.98 -4.55
CA ASP A 325 -23.23 14.87 -4.34
C ASP A 325 -23.50 14.71 -2.85
N CYS A 326 -24.25 15.65 -2.30
CA CYS A 326 -24.67 15.54 -0.89
C CYS A 326 -25.69 14.40 -0.77
N PRO A 327 -25.47 13.44 0.14
CA PRO A 327 -26.45 12.40 0.42
C PRO A 327 -27.77 13.05 0.89
N LYS A 328 -28.86 12.60 0.32
CA LYS A 328 -30.22 13.07 0.67
C LYS A 328 -30.79 12.29 1.82
#